data_3ec524a98647bc27bf34a4e70cca9b85
#
_entry.id   3ec524a98647bc27bf34a4e70cca9b85
#
_cell.length_a   1.000
_cell.length_b   1.000
_cell.length_c   1.000
_cell.angle_alpha   90.00
_cell.angle_beta   90.00
_cell.angle_gamma   90.00
#
_symmetry.space_group_name_H-M   'P 1'
#
loop_
_entity.id
_entity.type
_entity.pdbx_description
1 polymer ?
#
loop_
_entity_poly.entity_id
_entity_poly.type
_entity_poly.pdbx_seq_one_letter_code
_entity_poly.pdbx_strand_id
1 'polypeptide(L)'
;MQNQLKLRNLNKMNQEFELIAKTFQGLEEVRARELTELGASNIEIGRRMVSFTGDKALMYKANFCLRTAIRILKPIKHFTAKTADEVYDAVKAIAWEEYLDNMSSFAVDAVVFSNEFRHSKFVAYKVKDAIVDYFREKTGNRPSVRISNPDLAINIH
;
A
#
# COMPACT_ATOMS: atom_id res chain seq x y z
N MET A 1 -15.11 28.67 10.93
CA MET A 1 -13.90 27.99 10.42
C MET A 1 -13.65 26.63 11.08
N GLN A 2 -13.72 26.50 12.39
CA GLN A 2 -13.52 25.20 13.11
C GLN A 2 -14.55 24.10 12.75
N ASN A 3 -15.81 24.44 12.49
CA ASN A 3 -16.85 23.47 12.11
C ASN A 3 -16.64 22.90 10.69
N GLN A 4 -16.12 23.68 9.76
CA GLN A 4 -15.83 23.19 8.41
C GLN A 4 -14.61 22.26 8.36
N LEU A 5 -13.61 22.51 9.21
CA LEU A 5 -12.47 21.60 9.39
C LEU A 5 -12.88 20.28 10.05
N LYS A 6 -13.78 20.32 11.04
CA LYS A 6 -14.34 19.13 11.68
C LYS A 6 -15.16 18.28 10.68
N LEU A 7 -16.01 18.90 9.88
CA LEU A 7 -16.80 18.23 8.85
C LEU A 7 -15.92 17.64 7.73
N ARG A 8 -14.87 18.34 7.30
CA ARG A 8 -13.89 17.81 6.33
C ARG A 8 -13.13 16.60 6.89
N ASN A 9 -12.75 16.64 8.16
CA ASN A 9 -12.06 15.52 8.80
C ASN A 9 -12.98 14.31 9.02
N LEU A 10 -14.26 14.52 9.38
CA LEU A 10 -15.27 13.47 9.48
C LEU A 10 -15.56 12.83 8.11
N ASN A 11 -15.72 13.62 7.06
CA ASN A 11 -15.90 13.10 5.70
C ASN A 11 -14.68 12.31 5.20
N LYS A 12 -13.46 12.72 5.57
CA LYS A 12 -12.23 12.01 5.22
C LYS A 12 -12.05 10.71 6.01
N MET A 13 -12.65 10.61 7.21
CA MET A 13 -12.63 9.37 8.02
C MET A 13 -13.63 8.33 7.53
N ASN A 14 -14.76 8.74 6.96
CA ASN A 14 -15.84 7.86 6.49
C ASN A 14 -15.72 7.50 5.01
N GLN A 15 -14.69 7.97 4.31
CA GLN A 15 -14.45 7.57 2.93
C GLN A 15 -13.96 6.13 2.90
N GLU A 16 -14.72 5.26 2.26
CA GLU A 16 -14.33 3.87 2.03
C GLU A 16 -13.29 3.76 0.91
N PHE A 17 -12.38 2.82 1.06
CA PHE A 17 -11.34 2.49 0.08
C PHE A 17 -11.00 1.01 0.13
N GLU A 18 -10.35 0.55 -0.92
CA GLU A 18 -9.84 -0.81 -1.00
C GLU A 18 -8.71 -1.06 -0.01
N LEU A 19 -8.73 -2.25 0.60
CA LEU A 19 -7.70 -2.76 1.50
C LEU A 19 -7.40 -4.22 1.14
N ILE A 20 -6.17 -4.64 1.39
CA ILE A 20 -5.72 -6.01 1.17
C ILE A 20 -5.13 -6.57 2.46
N ALA A 21 -5.72 -7.65 2.96
CA ALA A 21 -5.17 -8.41 4.07
C ALA A 21 -4.34 -9.58 3.53
N LYS A 22 -3.02 -9.52 3.65
CA LYS A 22 -2.13 -10.64 3.35
C LYS A 22 -2.27 -11.73 4.41
N THR A 23 -2.28 -12.99 3.99
CA THR A 23 -2.40 -14.16 4.87
C THR A 23 -1.53 -15.32 4.39
N PHE A 24 -1.42 -16.37 5.19
CA PHE A 24 -0.80 -17.62 4.75
C PHE A 24 -1.76 -18.41 3.86
N GLN A 25 -1.19 -19.21 2.98
CA GLN A 25 -1.96 -20.12 2.12
C GLN A 25 -2.79 -21.09 2.97
N GLY A 26 -4.07 -21.23 2.62
CA GLY A 26 -5.04 -22.06 3.33
C GLY A 26 -5.78 -21.34 4.47
N LEU A 27 -5.45 -20.09 4.78
CA LEU A 27 -6.16 -19.28 5.77
C LEU A 27 -7.06 -18.19 5.15
N GLU A 28 -7.20 -18.18 3.85
CA GLU A 28 -7.94 -17.13 3.13
C GLU A 28 -9.43 -17.11 3.54
N GLU A 29 -10.06 -18.29 3.66
CA GLU A 29 -11.45 -18.41 4.10
C GLU A 29 -11.65 -17.95 5.56
N VAL A 30 -10.72 -18.30 6.44
CA VAL A 30 -10.75 -17.87 7.84
C VAL A 30 -10.63 -16.35 7.90
N ARG A 31 -9.73 -15.78 7.08
CA ARG A 31 -9.54 -14.34 6.96
C ARG A 31 -10.80 -13.64 6.49
N ALA A 32 -11.46 -14.17 5.46
CA ALA A 32 -12.70 -13.59 4.93
C ALA A 32 -13.80 -13.53 6.01
N ARG A 33 -13.93 -14.59 6.84
CA ARG A 33 -14.88 -14.60 7.97
C ARG A 33 -14.52 -13.54 9.02
N GLU A 34 -13.26 -13.46 9.44
CA GLU A 34 -12.82 -12.41 10.39
C GLU A 34 -13.14 -11.00 9.88
N LEU A 35 -12.92 -10.74 8.57
CA LEU A 35 -13.24 -9.44 7.95
C LEU A 35 -14.75 -9.18 7.92
N THR A 36 -15.57 -10.20 7.64
CA THR A 36 -17.03 -10.09 7.68
C THR A 36 -17.51 -9.73 9.09
N GLU A 37 -16.97 -10.38 10.12
CA GLU A 37 -17.30 -10.09 11.52
C GLU A 37 -16.89 -8.68 11.95
N LEU A 38 -15.84 -8.12 11.35
CA LEU A 38 -15.40 -6.75 11.58
C LEU A 38 -16.26 -5.70 10.87
N GLY A 39 -17.13 -6.11 9.95
CA GLY A 39 -18.01 -5.23 9.17
C GLY A 39 -17.40 -4.74 7.86
N ALA A 40 -16.42 -5.47 7.29
CA ALA A 40 -15.88 -5.18 5.96
C ALA A 40 -16.90 -5.49 4.87
N SER A 41 -16.84 -4.76 3.77
CA SER A 41 -17.65 -4.98 2.57
C SER A 41 -16.77 -5.42 1.38
N ASN A 42 -17.41 -5.89 0.30
CA ASN A 42 -16.74 -6.29 -0.95
C ASN A 42 -15.54 -7.22 -0.71
N ILE A 43 -15.76 -8.29 0.06
CA ILE A 43 -14.72 -9.24 0.44
C ILE A 43 -14.49 -10.21 -0.72
N GLU A 44 -13.25 -10.25 -1.23
CA GLU A 44 -12.84 -11.15 -2.31
C GLU A 44 -11.60 -11.95 -1.90
N ILE A 45 -11.71 -13.28 -2.03
CA ILE A 45 -10.62 -14.19 -1.69
C ILE A 45 -9.68 -14.32 -2.89
N GLY A 46 -8.41 -13.97 -2.68
CA GLY A 46 -7.33 -14.16 -3.62
C GLY A 46 -6.29 -15.15 -3.09
N ARG A 47 -5.26 -15.40 -3.86
CA ARG A 47 -4.16 -16.28 -3.45
C ARG A 47 -3.32 -15.63 -2.37
N ARG A 48 -3.32 -16.19 -1.14
CA ARG A 48 -2.59 -15.70 0.04
C ARG A 48 -2.96 -14.26 0.43
N MET A 49 -4.17 -13.85 0.09
CA MET A 49 -4.69 -12.53 0.42
C MET A 49 -6.22 -12.51 0.36
N VAL A 50 -6.81 -11.53 1.02
CA VAL A 50 -8.22 -11.19 0.90
C VAL A 50 -8.31 -9.68 0.71
N SER A 51 -8.93 -9.25 -0.39
CA SER A 51 -9.27 -7.84 -0.59
C SER A 51 -10.61 -7.52 0.06
N PHE A 52 -10.78 -6.30 0.49
CA PHE A 52 -12.01 -5.82 1.13
C PHE A 52 -12.11 -4.31 1.04
N THR A 53 -13.31 -3.80 1.24
CA THR A 53 -13.57 -2.36 1.30
C THR A 53 -13.90 -1.95 2.74
N GLY A 54 -13.37 -0.82 3.15
CA GLY A 54 -13.65 -0.23 4.44
C GLY A 54 -13.08 1.17 4.58
N ASP A 55 -13.48 1.84 5.63
CA ASP A 55 -12.99 3.16 5.99
C ASP A 55 -11.69 3.11 6.82
N LYS A 56 -11.20 4.27 7.19
CA LYS A 56 -9.99 4.39 8.02
C LYS A 56 -10.14 3.73 9.40
N ALA A 57 -11.33 3.78 9.99
CA ALA A 57 -11.60 3.15 11.28
C ALA A 57 -11.53 1.63 11.17
N LEU A 58 -12.12 1.06 10.11
CA LEU A 58 -12.04 -0.37 9.83
C LEU A 58 -10.59 -0.81 9.54
N MET A 59 -9.80 -0.01 8.84
CA MET A 59 -8.37 -0.29 8.61
C MET A 59 -7.61 -0.42 9.94
N TYR A 60 -7.81 0.47 10.90
CA TYR A 60 -7.19 0.36 12.23
C TYR A 60 -7.72 -0.85 13.00
N LYS A 61 -9.04 -1.07 12.98
CA LYS A 61 -9.68 -2.21 13.63
C LYS A 61 -9.16 -3.53 13.08
N ALA A 62 -9.00 -3.63 11.75
CA ALA A 62 -8.43 -4.79 11.09
C ALA A 62 -6.99 -5.06 11.54
N ASN A 63 -6.14 -4.04 11.64
CA ASN A 63 -4.77 -4.20 12.15
C ASN A 63 -4.71 -4.69 13.59
N PHE A 64 -5.70 -4.33 14.43
CA PHE A 64 -5.73 -4.69 15.84
C PHE A 64 -6.40 -6.04 16.11
N CYS A 65 -7.47 -6.36 15.38
CA CYS A 65 -8.34 -7.51 15.70
C CYS A 65 -8.03 -8.76 14.88
N LEU A 66 -7.50 -8.61 13.65
CA LEU A 66 -7.27 -9.77 12.79
C LEU A 66 -6.12 -10.65 13.30
N ARG A 67 -6.38 -11.94 13.47
CA ARG A 67 -5.42 -12.90 14.03
C ARG A 67 -4.59 -13.62 12.97
N THR A 68 -5.14 -13.78 11.77
CA THR A 68 -4.49 -14.51 10.67
C THR A 68 -3.87 -13.57 9.63
N ALA A 69 -3.90 -12.21 9.83
CA ALA A 69 -3.25 -11.23 8.96
C ALA A 69 -1.75 -11.15 9.23
N ILE A 70 -0.97 -11.27 8.16
CA ILE A 70 0.46 -10.95 8.18
C ILE A 70 0.64 -9.43 8.06
N ARG A 71 -0.17 -8.79 7.20
CA ARG A 71 -0.07 -7.37 6.88
C ARG A 71 -1.37 -6.87 6.26
N ILE A 72 -1.75 -5.63 6.59
CA ILE A 72 -2.83 -4.90 5.91
C ILE A 72 -2.18 -3.87 4.99
N LEU A 73 -2.57 -3.88 3.72
CA LEU A 73 -2.07 -2.98 2.70
C LEU A 73 -3.21 -2.08 2.21
N LYS A 74 -2.90 -0.83 1.93
CA LYS A 74 -3.78 0.09 1.22
C LYS A 74 -3.23 0.29 -0.19
N PRO A 75 -3.89 -0.22 -1.25
CA PRO A 75 -3.50 0.07 -2.62
C PRO A 75 -3.51 1.58 -2.89
N ILE A 76 -2.47 2.09 -3.52
CA ILE A 76 -2.37 3.50 -3.91
C ILE A 76 -2.41 3.68 -5.42
N LYS A 77 -2.03 2.65 -6.18
CA LYS A 77 -2.06 2.67 -7.64
C LYS A 77 -2.12 1.24 -8.19
N HIS A 78 -3.02 1.02 -9.14
CA HIS A 78 -3.03 -0.15 -10.01
C HIS A 78 -2.49 0.24 -11.38
N PHE A 79 -1.57 -0.53 -11.91
CA PHE A 79 -1.03 -0.33 -13.27
C PHE A 79 -0.57 -1.67 -13.86
N THR A 80 -0.47 -1.72 -15.17
CA THR A 80 0.09 -2.86 -15.89
C THR A 80 1.44 -2.44 -16.47
N ALA A 81 2.46 -3.27 -16.31
CA ALA A 81 3.78 -3.05 -16.85
C ALA A 81 4.38 -4.37 -17.33
N LYS A 82 5.07 -4.34 -18.47
CA LYS A 82 5.80 -5.48 -19.05
C LYS A 82 7.30 -5.31 -18.91
N THR A 83 7.77 -4.09 -18.73
CA THR A 83 9.20 -3.74 -18.60
C THR A 83 9.47 -3.00 -17.29
N ALA A 84 10.71 -3.03 -16.86
CA ALA A 84 11.15 -2.31 -15.67
C ALA A 84 11.05 -0.78 -15.84
N ASP A 85 11.17 -0.28 -17.04
CA ASP A 85 11.05 1.14 -17.33
C ASP A 85 9.59 1.59 -17.27
N GLU A 86 8.64 0.76 -17.72
CA GLU A 86 7.21 1.00 -17.52
C GLU A 86 6.83 1.02 -16.03
N VAL A 87 7.43 0.15 -15.21
CA VAL A 87 7.26 0.19 -13.74
C VAL A 87 7.78 1.51 -13.18
N TYR A 88 8.98 1.92 -13.59
CA TYR A 88 9.59 3.18 -13.16
C TYR A 88 8.69 4.37 -13.50
N ASP A 89 8.22 4.48 -14.75
CA ASP A 89 7.38 5.57 -15.22
C ASP A 89 6.03 5.61 -14.48
N ALA A 90 5.38 4.46 -14.33
CA ALA A 90 4.11 4.34 -13.61
C ALA A 90 4.23 4.77 -12.14
N VAL A 91 5.32 4.38 -11.48
CA VAL A 91 5.60 4.73 -10.08
C VAL A 91 5.99 6.20 -9.95
N LYS A 92 6.80 6.72 -10.86
CA LYS A 92 7.21 8.14 -10.87
C LYS A 92 6.03 9.09 -11.09
N ALA A 93 4.98 8.65 -11.78
CA ALA A 93 3.76 9.42 -12.03
C ALA A 93 2.83 9.54 -10.80
N ILE A 94 3.13 8.87 -9.68
CA ILE A 94 2.37 8.98 -8.43
C ILE A 94 2.76 10.28 -7.71
N ALA A 95 1.77 10.98 -7.13
CA ALA A 95 2.00 12.18 -6.30
C ALA A 95 2.54 11.76 -4.93
N TRP A 96 3.83 11.47 -4.84
CA TRP A 96 4.47 10.92 -3.65
C TRP A 96 4.47 11.87 -2.45
N GLU A 97 4.32 13.18 -2.65
CA GLU A 97 4.17 14.17 -1.59
C GLU A 97 2.92 13.96 -0.71
N GLU A 98 1.94 13.18 -1.20
CA GLU A 98 0.77 12.80 -0.39
C GLU A 98 1.10 11.72 0.66
N TYR A 99 2.21 11.01 0.49
CA TYR A 99 2.59 9.85 1.30
C TYR A 99 3.90 10.02 2.06
N LEU A 100 4.83 10.80 1.51
CA LEU A 100 6.18 11.00 2.02
C LEU A 100 6.57 12.47 1.93
N ASP A 101 7.51 12.86 2.77
CA ASP A 101 8.27 14.12 2.65
C ASP A 101 9.79 13.83 2.57
N ASN A 102 10.58 14.89 2.41
CA ASN A 102 12.05 14.77 2.31
C ASN A 102 12.74 14.32 3.60
N MET A 103 12.06 14.40 4.74
CA MET A 103 12.59 14.00 6.05
C MET A 103 12.20 12.59 6.42
N SER A 104 11.21 12.02 5.73
CA SER A 104 10.72 10.68 5.97
C SER A 104 11.66 9.62 5.41
N SER A 105 11.55 8.42 5.94
CA SER A 105 12.22 7.23 5.43
C SER A 105 11.23 6.25 4.83
N PHE A 106 11.65 5.50 3.81
CA PHE A 106 10.82 4.47 3.21
C PHE A 106 11.59 3.20 2.89
N ALA A 107 10.85 2.10 2.77
CA ALA A 107 11.34 0.84 2.23
C ALA A 107 10.41 0.33 1.13
N VAL A 108 10.97 -0.39 0.17
CA VAL A 108 10.22 -1.06 -0.89
C VAL A 108 10.42 -2.56 -0.77
N ASP A 109 9.32 -3.27 -0.65
CA ASP A 109 9.24 -4.73 -0.69
C ASP A 109 8.48 -5.15 -1.95
N ALA A 110 9.07 -6.04 -2.76
CA ALA A 110 8.47 -6.50 -4.00
C ALA A 110 8.27 -8.02 -3.96
N VAL A 111 7.06 -8.44 -4.28
CA VAL A 111 6.71 -9.84 -4.50
C VAL A 111 6.05 -9.94 -5.86
N VAL A 112 6.82 -10.33 -6.87
CA VAL A 112 6.38 -10.38 -8.25
C VAL A 112 6.37 -11.82 -8.74
N PHE A 113 5.25 -12.23 -9.29
CA PHE A 113 5.05 -13.52 -9.96
C PHE A 113 4.69 -13.27 -11.42
N SER A 114 5.69 -13.16 -12.29
CA SER A 114 5.46 -12.96 -13.71
C SER A 114 6.58 -13.59 -14.53
N ASN A 115 6.29 -13.87 -15.79
CA ASN A 115 7.30 -14.38 -16.73
C ASN A 115 8.27 -13.28 -17.18
N GLU A 116 7.84 -12.02 -17.16
CA GLU A 116 8.61 -10.85 -17.55
C GLU A 116 9.60 -10.42 -16.45
N PHE A 117 9.19 -10.54 -15.19
CA PHE A 117 9.98 -10.11 -14.04
C PHE A 117 10.48 -11.29 -13.23
N ARG A 118 11.65 -11.81 -13.57
CA ARG A 118 12.26 -12.96 -12.87
C ARG A 118 12.83 -12.64 -11.48
N HIS A 119 13.09 -11.36 -11.21
CA HIS A 119 13.74 -10.93 -9.97
C HIS A 119 12.97 -9.80 -9.29
N SER A 120 12.22 -10.13 -8.24
CA SER A 120 11.46 -9.15 -7.44
C SER A 120 12.35 -8.03 -6.89
N LYS A 121 13.61 -8.33 -6.49
CA LYS A 121 14.55 -7.32 -5.99
C LYS A 121 14.85 -6.24 -7.03
N PHE A 122 14.94 -6.61 -8.31
CA PHE A 122 15.18 -5.64 -9.37
C PHE A 122 14.01 -4.68 -9.54
N VAL A 123 12.77 -5.19 -9.44
CA VAL A 123 11.56 -4.35 -9.44
C VAL A 123 11.56 -3.41 -8.24
N ALA A 124 11.90 -3.90 -7.04
CA ALA A 124 12.00 -3.06 -5.85
C ALA A 124 13.01 -1.92 -6.01
N TYR A 125 14.16 -2.17 -6.65
CA TYR A 125 15.14 -1.11 -6.95
C TYR A 125 14.61 -0.08 -7.93
N LYS A 126 13.91 -0.49 -8.98
CA LYS A 126 13.29 0.44 -9.94
C LYS A 126 12.22 1.32 -9.29
N VAL A 127 11.38 0.75 -8.43
CA VAL A 127 10.39 1.50 -7.64
C VAL A 127 11.08 2.50 -6.72
N LYS A 128 12.11 2.08 -6.00
CA LYS A 128 12.91 2.95 -5.13
C LYS A 128 13.53 4.11 -5.93
N ASP A 129 14.13 3.82 -7.07
CA ASP A 129 14.78 4.84 -7.91
C ASP A 129 13.76 5.85 -8.43
N ALA A 130 12.57 5.40 -8.88
CA ALA A 130 11.48 6.27 -9.32
C ALA A 130 11.03 7.26 -8.21
N ILE A 131 10.91 6.78 -6.97
CA ILE A 131 10.53 7.63 -5.82
C ILE A 131 11.63 8.64 -5.49
N VAL A 132 12.87 8.18 -5.45
CA VAL A 132 14.03 9.05 -5.16
C VAL A 132 14.16 10.16 -6.23
N ASP A 133 14.04 9.79 -7.50
CA ASP A 133 14.15 10.73 -8.61
C ASP A 133 12.97 11.72 -8.64
N TYR A 134 11.75 11.25 -8.31
CA TYR A 134 10.59 12.14 -8.14
C TYR A 134 10.88 13.28 -7.16
N PHE A 135 11.38 12.98 -5.98
CA PHE A 135 11.68 14.00 -4.98
C PHE A 135 12.90 14.85 -5.36
N ARG A 136 13.94 14.25 -5.93
CA ARG A 136 15.14 14.97 -6.37
C ARG A 136 14.81 16.02 -7.43
N GLU A 137 13.98 15.68 -8.41
CA GLU A 137 13.56 16.61 -9.46
C GLU A 137 12.67 17.73 -8.93
N LYS A 138 11.79 17.43 -7.97
CA LYS A 138 10.87 18.43 -7.41
C LYS A 138 11.50 19.35 -6.36
N THR A 139 12.38 18.83 -5.54
CA THR A 139 12.83 19.53 -4.32
C THR A 139 14.36 19.65 -4.21
N GLY A 140 15.11 19.00 -5.08
CA GLY A 140 16.58 18.88 -4.99
C GLY A 140 17.06 17.90 -3.90
N ASN A 141 16.17 17.43 -3.05
CA ASN A 141 16.45 16.48 -1.95
C ASN A 141 15.76 15.15 -2.19
N ARG A 142 16.04 14.17 -1.34
CA ARG A 142 15.40 12.86 -1.41
C ARG A 142 15.08 12.31 -0.02
N PRO A 143 14.00 11.55 0.15
CA PRO A 143 13.73 10.80 1.36
C PRO A 143 14.79 9.71 1.56
N SER A 144 14.99 9.30 2.80
CA SER A 144 15.94 8.24 3.15
C SER A 144 15.37 6.86 2.85
N VAL A 145 16.21 5.95 2.34
CA VAL A 145 15.84 4.53 2.20
C VAL A 145 16.27 3.80 3.47
N ARG A 146 15.32 3.22 4.19
CA ARG A 146 15.58 2.55 5.46
C ARG A 146 14.80 1.24 5.55
N ILE A 147 15.50 0.12 5.57
CA ILE A 147 14.88 -1.22 5.58
C ILE A 147 14.24 -1.54 6.94
N SER A 148 14.88 -1.11 8.04
CA SER A 148 14.40 -1.36 9.40
C SER A 148 13.62 -0.15 9.90
N ASN A 149 12.37 -0.37 10.32
CA ASN A 149 11.46 0.67 10.82
C ASN A 149 11.37 1.90 9.91
N PRO A 150 10.99 1.76 8.62
CA PRO A 150 10.74 2.90 7.77
C PRO A 150 9.46 3.62 8.22
N ASP A 151 9.38 4.92 7.95
CA ASP A 151 8.15 5.70 8.17
C ASP A 151 7.04 5.26 7.19
N LEU A 152 7.42 4.85 5.97
CA LEU A 152 6.50 4.26 4.99
C LEU A 152 7.07 2.96 4.42
N ALA A 153 6.31 1.86 4.56
CA ALA A 153 6.59 0.60 3.90
C ALA A 153 5.73 0.46 2.62
N ILE A 154 6.39 0.43 1.48
CA ILE A 154 5.76 0.32 0.16
C ILE A 154 5.87 -1.13 -0.29
N ASN A 155 4.75 -1.67 -0.76
CA ASN A 155 4.68 -3.03 -1.30
C ASN A 155 4.31 -2.96 -2.77
N ILE A 156 5.03 -3.67 -3.62
CA ILE A 156 4.69 -3.89 -5.02
C ILE A 156 4.37 -5.37 -5.25
N HIS A 157 3.27 -5.59 -5.93
CA HIS A 157 2.74 -6.93 -6.14
C HIS A 157 2.19 -7.08 -7.56
#